data_fa21109cc0d69d54896a627c1f58eedf
#
_entry.id   fa21109cc0d69d54896a627c1f58eedf
#
_cell.length_a   1.000
_cell.length_b   1.000
_cell.length_c   1.000
_cell.angle_alpha   90.00
_cell.angle_beta   90.00
_cell.angle_gamma   90.00
#
_symmetry.space_group_name_H-M   'P 1'
#
loop_
_entity.id
_entity.type
_entity.pdbx_description
1 polymer ?
#
loop_
_entity_poly.entity_id
_entity_poly.type
_entity_poly.pdbx_seq_one_letter_code
_entity_poly.pdbx_strand_id
1 'polypeptide(L)'
;ALIQLGSTKGFELYSFSAAEQKEINKIIPYYVESSIPAGTYETIKYNVSTIAVNGQLVTSVDQPDELIYGITKALWSTKTRGLLDKGHSKGKAIQLKTALKGVLIPVHPGAKKFYKEKGLIK
;
A
#
# COMPACT_ATOMS: atom_id res chain seq x y z
N ALA A 1 10.12 -3.25 -18.44
CA ALA A 1 9.92 -4.57 -19.03
C ALA A 1 8.50 -4.76 -19.57
N LEU A 2 7.43 -4.75 -18.73
CA LEU A 2 6.05 -5.01 -19.21
C LEU A 2 5.53 -3.98 -20.22
N ILE A 3 5.83 -2.69 -20.05
CA ILE A 3 5.44 -1.64 -21.01
C ILE A 3 6.06 -1.93 -22.38
N GLN A 4 7.33 -2.27 -22.43
CA GLN A 4 8.03 -2.60 -23.66
C GLN A 4 7.49 -3.89 -24.31
N LEU A 5 7.17 -4.91 -23.49
CA LEU A 5 6.55 -6.14 -24.00
C LEU A 5 5.17 -5.85 -24.60
N GLY A 6 4.37 -5.02 -23.94
CA GLY A 6 3.07 -4.59 -24.44
C GLY A 6 3.13 -3.90 -25.80
N SER A 7 4.14 -3.02 -26.00
CA SER A 7 4.31 -2.30 -27.26
C SER A 7 4.81 -3.16 -28.42
N THR A 8 5.43 -4.32 -28.15
CA THR A 8 6.04 -5.17 -29.19
C THR A 8 5.25 -6.43 -29.51
N LYS A 9 4.84 -7.19 -28.49
CA LYS A 9 4.18 -8.50 -28.64
C LYS A 9 2.77 -8.54 -28.08
N GLY A 10 2.41 -7.56 -27.25
CA GLY A 10 1.21 -7.63 -26.44
C GLY A 10 1.32 -8.66 -25.31
N PHE A 11 0.42 -8.59 -24.36
CA PHE A 11 0.20 -9.59 -23.30
C PHE A 11 -1.19 -9.38 -22.70
N GLU A 12 -1.65 -10.39 -22.00
CA GLU A 12 -2.86 -10.31 -21.19
C GLU A 12 -2.52 -10.43 -19.71
N LEU A 13 -3.35 -9.87 -18.87
CA LEU A 13 -3.24 -10.01 -17.41
C LEU A 13 -4.42 -10.82 -16.91
N TYR A 14 -4.14 -11.85 -16.13
CA TYR A 14 -5.16 -12.60 -15.43
C TYR A 14 -5.77 -11.77 -14.31
N SER A 15 -7.09 -11.74 -14.25
CA SER A 15 -7.83 -11.02 -13.22
C SER A 15 -8.34 -12.04 -12.19
N PHE A 16 -7.79 -11.99 -10.98
CA PHE A 16 -8.25 -12.87 -9.90
C PHE A 16 -9.68 -12.54 -9.51
N SER A 17 -10.48 -13.57 -9.28
CA SER A 17 -11.77 -13.45 -8.61
C SER A 17 -11.57 -13.14 -7.11
N ALA A 18 -12.60 -12.62 -6.47
CA ALA A 18 -12.57 -12.36 -5.02
C ALA A 18 -12.33 -13.65 -4.20
N ALA A 19 -12.81 -14.80 -4.69
CA ALA A 19 -12.58 -16.09 -4.05
C ALA A 19 -11.09 -16.49 -4.11
N GLU A 20 -10.47 -16.37 -5.28
CA GLU A 20 -9.03 -16.67 -5.46
C GLU A 20 -8.15 -15.75 -4.63
N GLN A 21 -8.44 -14.45 -4.60
CA GLN A 21 -7.71 -13.49 -3.75
C GLN A 21 -7.80 -13.88 -2.27
N LYS A 22 -8.96 -14.32 -1.82
CA LYS A 22 -9.19 -14.75 -0.45
C LYS A 22 -8.42 -16.04 -0.12
N GLU A 23 -8.39 -17.00 -1.03
CA GLU A 23 -7.60 -18.23 -0.84
C GLU A 23 -6.10 -17.93 -0.81
N ILE A 24 -5.60 -17.08 -1.70
CA ILE A 24 -4.20 -16.65 -1.69
C ILE A 24 -3.86 -15.96 -0.37
N ASN A 25 -4.74 -15.07 0.13
CA ASN A 25 -4.51 -14.36 1.38
C ASN A 25 -4.48 -15.29 2.61
N LYS A 26 -5.19 -16.42 2.60
CA LYS A 26 -5.07 -17.44 3.65
C LYS A 26 -3.67 -18.08 3.72
N ILE A 27 -3.06 -18.30 2.55
CA ILE A 27 -1.75 -18.94 2.43
C ILE A 27 -0.64 -17.91 2.66
N ILE A 28 -0.82 -16.69 2.12
CA ILE A 28 0.17 -15.62 2.13
C ILE A 28 -0.51 -14.33 2.64
N PRO A 29 -0.65 -14.17 3.97
CA PRO A 29 -1.50 -13.13 4.55
C PRO A 29 -0.98 -11.69 4.39
N TYR A 30 0.26 -11.49 3.96
CA TYR A 30 0.81 -10.16 3.62
C TYR A 30 0.44 -9.66 2.22
N TYR A 31 -0.12 -10.50 1.36
CA TYR A 31 -0.74 -10.02 0.13
C TYR A 31 -2.07 -9.32 0.42
N VAL A 32 -2.27 -8.21 -0.24
CA VAL A 32 -3.49 -7.41 -0.14
C VAL A 32 -4.18 -7.34 -1.50
N GLU A 33 -5.50 -7.26 -1.49
CA GLU A 33 -6.27 -7.00 -2.69
C GLU A 33 -5.83 -5.68 -3.34
N SER A 34 -5.64 -5.71 -4.64
CA SER A 34 -5.21 -4.56 -5.43
C SER A 34 -5.86 -4.58 -6.81
N SER A 35 -5.71 -3.49 -7.54
CA SER A 35 -6.21 -3.38 -8.91
C SER A 35 -5.22 -2.62 -9.78
N ILE A 36 -5.08 -3.08 -11.01
CA ILE A 36 -4.37 -2.36 -12.06
C ILE A 36 -5.45 -1.71 -12.94
N PRO A 37 -5.51 -0.36 -12.99
CA PRO A 37 -6.51 0.33 -13.80
C PRO A 37 -6.38 0.02 -15.29
N ALA A 38 -7.49 0.01 -16.00
CA ALA A 38 -7.53 -0.02 -17.46
C ALA A 38 -6.62 1.07 -18.04
N GLY A 39 -5.89 0.75 -19.10
CA GLY A 39 -4.98 1.70 -19.74
C GLY A 39 -3.64 1.89 -19.03
N THR A 40 -3.37 1.22 -17.90
CA THR A 40 -2.02 1.20 -17.28
C THR A 40 -0.98 0.62 -18.25
N TYR A 41 -1.38 -0.37 -19.01
CA TYR A 41 -0.64 -0.91 -20.17
C TYR A 41 -1.48 -0.70 -21.42
N GLU A 42 -0.84 -0.37 -22.54
CA GLU A 42 -1.53 0.00 -23.77
C GLU A 42 -2.50 -1.07 -24.28
N THR A 43 -2.13 -2.34 -24.13
CA THR A 43 -2.94 -3.49 -24.55
C THR A 43 -4.05 -3.89 -23.58
N ILE A 44 -4.00 -3.42 -22.32
CA ILE A 44 -4.95 -3.78 -21.27
C ILE A 44 -6.02 -2.69 -21.14
N LYS A 45 -7.19 -2.93 -21.71
CA LYS A 45 -8.32 -1.98 -21.75
C LYS A 45 -9.34 -2.21 -20.64
N TYR A 46 -9.08 -3.11 -19.71
CA TYR A 46 -9.96 -3.46 -18.58
C TYR A 46 -9.22 -3.33 -17.25
N ASN A 47 -9.97 -3.19 -16.17
CA ASN A 47 -9.42 -3.21 -14.82
C ASN A 47 -9.03 -4.65 -14.47
N VAL A 48 -7.83 -4.84 -13.98
CA VAL A 48 -7.34 -6.15 -13.54
C VAL A 48 -7.37 -6.22 -12.02
N SER A 49 -8.17 -7.14 -11.49
CA SER A 49 -8.17 -7.47 -10.06
C SER A 49 -6.94 -8.34 -9.75
N THR A 50 -6.13 -7.93 -8.79
CA THR A 50 -4.85 -8.58 -8.50
C THR A 50 -4.54 -8.52 -7.01
N ILE A 51 -3.41 -9.08 -6.64
CA ILE A 51 -2.82 -9.01 -5.31
C ILE A 51 -1.55 -8.19 -5.34
N ALA A 52 -1.21 -7.55 -4.23
CA ALA A 52 0.00 -6.75 -4.09
C ALA A 52 0.60 -6.91 -2.70
N VAL A 53 1.88 -6.58 -2.57
CA VAL A 53 2.55 -6.34 -1.29
C VAL A 53 2.70 -4.83 -1.10
N ASN A 54 2.50 -4.38 0.13
CA ASN A 54 2.71 -2.98 0.48
C ASN A 54 4.14 -2.79 1.01
N GLY A 55 4.79 -1.69 0.61
CA GLY A 55 5.99 -1.21 1.28
C GLY A 55 5.65 -0.79 2.71
N GLN A 56 6.50 -1.15 3.66
CA GLN A 56 6.33 -0.82 5.07
C GLN A 56 7.51 0.02 5.55
N LEU A 57 7.21 1.07 6.32
CA LEU A 57 8.22 1.81 7.06
C LEU A 57 8.42 1.11 8.41
N VAL A 58 9.62 0.59 8.63
CA VAL A 58 9.96 -0.16 9.84
C VAL A 58 11.00 0.59 10.67
N THR A 59 11.01 0.32 11.97
CA THR A 59 11.97 0.90 12.93
C THR A 59 12.33 -0.14 14.00
N SER A 60 13.42 0.09 14.76
CA SER A 60 13.70 -0.70 15.95
C SER A 60 12.63 -0.47 17.02
N VAL A 61 12.32 -1.51 17.77
CA VAL A 61 11.41 -1.45 18.93
C VAL A 61 11.99 -0.57 20.06
N ASP A 62 13.31 -0.40 20.11
CA ASP A 62 14.02 0.37 21.15
C ASP A 62 14.00 1.88 20.89
N GLN A 63 13.43 2.34 19.78
CA GLN A 63 13.30 3.76 19.52
C GLN A 63 12.29 4.40 20.50
N PRO A 64 12.55 5.65 20.98
CA PRO A 64 11.63 6.33 21.90
C PRO A 64 10.22 6.48 21.28
N ASP A 65 9.20 6.20 22.08
CA ASP A 65 7.80 6.30 21.65
C ASP A 65 7.45 7.68 21.12
N GLU A 66 7.92 8.74 21.77
CA GLU A 66 7.66 10.12 21.36
C GLU A 66 8.27 10.46 20.01
N LEU A 67 9.47 9.93 19.72
CA LEU A 67 10.12 10.10 18.43
C LEU A 67 9.28 9.46 17.34
N ILE A 68 8.89 8.20 17.52
CA ILE A 68 8.11 7.45 16.51
C ILE A 68 6.69 8.03 16.37
N TYR A 69 6.08 8.48 17.46
CA TYR A 69 4.83 9.22 17.38
C TYR A 69 4.98 10.49 16.52
N GLY A 70 6.04 11.28 16.79
CA GLY A 70 6.33 12.50 16.05
C GLY A 70 6.55 12.27 14.55
N ILE A 71 7.34 11.24 14.20
CA ILE A 71 7.58 10.82 12.80
C ILE A 71 6.26 10.40 12.14
N THR A 72 5.47 9.56 12.82
CA THR A 72 4.18 9.09 12.28
C THR A 72 3.23 10.27 12.05
N LYS A 73 3.13 11.17 12.99
CA LYS A 73 2.32 12.39 12.87
C LYS A 73 2.78 13.30 11.73
N ALA A 74 4.09 13.46 11.56
CA ALA A 74 4.67 14.25 10.47
C ALA A 74 4.40 13.60 9.11
N LEU A 75 4.52 12.29 9.00
CA LEU A 75 4.22 11.54 7.77
C LEU A 75 2.79 11.80 7.27
N TRP A 76 1.84 11.87 8.18
CA TRP A 76 0.42 12.09 7.86
C TRP A 76 -0.03 13.55 7.92
N SER A 77 0.91 14.50 7.98
CA SER A 77 0.61 15.93 7.95
C SER A 77 0.20 16.40 6.55
N THR A 78 -0.54 17.51 6.49
CA THR A 78 -0.91 18.17 5.23
C THR A 78 0.31 18.54 4.39
N LYS A 79 1.42 18.95 5.02
CA LYS A 79 2.67 19.28 4.35
C LYS A 79 3.25 18.04 3.62
N THR A 80 3.32 16.91 4.33
CA THR A 80 3.83 15.66 3.75
C THR A 80 2.89 15.15 2.66
N ARG A 81 1.57 15.30 2.83
CA ARG A 81 0.60 14.99 1.78
C ARG A 81 0.93 15.69 0.46
N GLY A 82 1.19 17.00 0.54
CA GLY A 82 1.58 17.78 -0.64
C GLY A 82 2.90 17.32 -1.28
N LEU A 83 3.87 16.89 -0.48
CA LEU A 83 5.14 16.33 -0.97
C LEU A 83 4.94 14.97 -1.64
N LEU A 84 4.15 14.09 -1.04
CA LEU A 84 3.85 12.77 -1.61
C LEU A 84 3.11 12.90 -2.96
N ASP A 85 2.13 13.78 -3.04
CA ASP A 85 1.34 13.98 -4.25
C ASP A 85 2.15 14.48 -5.44
N LYS A 86 3.21 15.25 -5.17
CA LYS A 86 4.10 15.83 -6.19
C LYS A 86 5.35 15.00 -6.43
N GLY A 87 5.80 14.23 -5.43
CA GLY A 87 7.10 13.55 -5.48
C GLY A 87 7.12 12.30 -6.35
N HIS A 88 6.01 11.56 -6.44
CA HIS A 88 5.93 10.33 -7.21
C HIS A 88 4.49 10.02 -7.63
N SER A 89 4.30 9.40 -8.79
CA SER A 89 2.97 9.00 -9.30
C SER A 89 2.17 8.12 -8.32
N LYS A 90 2.85 7.29 -7.55
CA LYS A 90 2.25 6.45 -6.50
C LYS A 90 2.03 7.19 -5.16
N GLY A 91 2.52 8.40 -5.01
CA GLY A 91 2.35 9.19 -3.78
C GLY A 91 0.89 9.36 -3.36
N LYS A 92 0.00 9.55 -4.33
CA LYS A 92 -1.46 9.64 -4.10
C LYS A 92 -2.07 8.37 -3.51
N ALA A 93 -1.46 7.20 -3.74
CA ALA A 93 -1.93 5.92 -3.19
C ALA A 93 -1.55 5.73 -1.72
N ILE A 94 -0.56 6.47 -1.20
CA ILE A 94 -0.16 6.44 0.21
C ILE A 94 -1.19 7.23 1.02
N GLN A 95 -2.10 6.52 1.69
CA GLN A 95 -3.25 7.11 2.38
C GLN A 95 -3.31 6.63 3.83
N LEU A 96 -3.63 7.54 4.77
CA LEU A 96 -3.76 7.20 6.19
C LEU A 96 -4.77 6.07 6.42
N LYS A 97 -5.90 6.08 5.73
CA LYS A 97 -6.96 5.07 5.85
C LYS A 97 -6.52 3.64 5.51
N THR A 98 -5.44 3.49 4.73
CA THR A 98 -4.89 2.20 4.32
C THR A 98 -3.52 1.91 4.94
N ALA A 99 -3.06 2.75 5.87
CA ALA A 99 -1.71 2.70 6.45
C ALA A 99 -1.37 1.37 7.12
N LEU A 100 -2.36 0.69 7.66
CA LEU A 100 -2.20 -0.59 8.38
C LEU A 100 -2.60 -1.81 7.54
N LYS A 101 -3.00 -1.62 6.28
CA LYS A 101 -3.41 -2.72 5.41
C LYS A 101 -2.20 -3.59 5.05
N GLY A 102 -2.26 -4.89 5.37
CA GLY A 102 -1.19 -5.85 5.12
C GLY A 102 0.00 -5.77 6.08
N VAL A 103 -0.12 -5.03 7.18
CA VAL A 103 0.89 -4.99 8.24
C VAL A 103 0.67 -6.18 9.17
N LEU A 104 1.66 -7.07 9.23
CA LEU A 104 1.62 -8.29 10.06
C LEU A 104 2.62 -8.25 11.23
N ILE A 105 3.58 -7.35 11.19
CA ILE A 105 4.51 -7.13 12.30
C ILE A 105 3.88 -6.20 13.35
N PRO A 106 4.30 -6.28 14.61
CA PRO A 106 3.79 -5.38 15.64
C PRO A 106 4.01 -3.91 15.27
N VAL A 107 2.97 -3.11 15.45
CA VAL A 107 3.07 -1.65 15.28
C VAL A 107 3.79 -1.06 16.50
N HIS A 108 4.84 -0.26 16.27
CA HIS A 108 5.58 0.41 17.34
C HIS A 108 4.65 1.22 18.26
N PRO A 109 4.83 1.22 19.59
CA PRO A 109 3.91 1.88 20.53
C PRO A 109 3.65 3.35 20.20
N GLY A 110 4.69 4.12 19.84
CA GLY A 110 4.54 5.53 19.42
C GLY A 110 3.66 5.69 18.17
N ALA A 111 3.82 4.84 17.16
CA ALA A 111 2.96 4.84 15.97
C ALA A 111 1.54 4.39 16.32
N LYS A 112 1.40 3.37 17.18
CA LYS A 112 0.12 2.86 17.66
C LYS A 112 -0.69 3.96 18.37
N LYS A 113 -0.05 4.78 19.20
CA LYS A 113 -0.67 5.95 19.86
C LYS A 113 -1.32 6.87 18.82
N PHE A 114 -0.59 7.25 17.78
CA PHE A 114 -1.10 8.11 16.71
C PHE A 114 -2.27 7.46 15.96
N TYR A 115 -2.16 6.19 15.58
CA TYR A 115 -3.23 5.48 14.87
C TYR A 115 -4.49 5.29 15.72
N LYS A 116 -4.36 5.14 17.04
CA LYS A 116 -5.51 5.15 17.96
C LYS A 116 -6.21 6.53 17.99
N GLU A 117 -5.46 7.62 18.07
CA GLU A 117 -6.01 8.99 18.01
C GLU A 117 -6.78 9.25 16.69
N LYS A 118 -6.38 8.57 15.61
CA LYS A 118 -7.04 8.63 14.29
C LYS A 118 -8.14 7.59 14.08
N GLY A 119 -8.41 6.76 15.08
CA GLY A 119 -9.46 5.75 15.02
C GLY A 119 -9.16 4.55 14.10
N LEU A 120 -7.91 4.33 13.70
CA LEU A 120 -7.52 3.20 12.87
C LEU A 120 -7.28 1.92 13.66
N ILE A 121 -7.00 2.04 14.94
CA ILE A 121 -6.80 0.94 15.91
C ILE A 121 -7.70 1.20 17.11
N LYS A 122 -8.29 0.17 17.67
CA LYS A 122 -9.05 0.19 18.93
C LYS A 122 -8.13 0.14 20.15
#